data_9cd031ea1d996b043e275aa9a18d0e66
#
_entry.id   9cd031ea1d996b043e275aa9a18d0e66
#
_cell.length_a   1.000
_cell.length_b   1.000
_cell.length_c   1.000
_cell.angle_alpha   90.00
_cell.angle_beta   90.00
_cell.angle_gamma   90.00
#
_symmetry.space_group_name_H-M   'P 1'
#
loop_
_entity.id
_entity.type
_entity.pdbx_description
1 polymer ?
#
loop_
_entity_poly.entity_id
_entity_poly.type
_entity_poly.pdbx_seq_one_letter_code
_entity_poly.pdbx_strand_id
1 'polypeptide(L)'
;MQRLSEIRRTSDAVEWDAIFQSQALNHPISRLIWQDPFTEHSFRRPRGYPGDASLLDYIYGIRPAPVETSSLGAKIFKFNSDRQAPKSVRSRAEVLARTIDEVAEQHPSPRVLSIACGHLREAQQSKAVVSGRIGQFLALDQDEESLAEVRRSYPGEGLQTIKQSVRSILAENIRFDDLDLVYAAGLYDYLSDRVASRLTRLMFDMLAPGGRLLIANFAPSLQDIGYMESFMGWKLIYREADQMVACGGEISSSEWKSHRLFWDQHESIIFLEITKREARKGSLMVMPGLNGKVALTGMAKVQLADTGSVKRRNGTRHRSVRDDSQPGSEFRKS
;
A
#
# COMPACT_ATOMS: atom_id res chain seq x y z
N MET A 1 3.48 -18.08 22.32
CA MET A 1 3.89 -17.10 21.30
C MET A 1 5.34 -16.65 21.48
N GLN A 2 5.76 -16.18 22.63
CA GLN A 2 7.18 -15.79 22.87
C GLN A 2 8.18 -16.89 22.46
N ARG A 3 7.94 -18.14 22.85
CA ARG A 3 8.80 -19.26 22.48
C ARG A 3 8.90 -19.47 20.96
N LEU A 4 7.80 -19.32 20.22
CA LEU A 4 7.81 -19.39 18.75
C LEU A 4 8.67 -18.28 18.15
N SER A 5 8.58 -17.07 18.65
CA SER A 5 9.37 -15.94 18.16
C SER A 5 10.86 -16.04 18.52
N GLU A 6 11.18 -16.65 19.66
CA GLU A 6 12.56 -16.99 20.01
C GLU A 6 13.14 -18.03 19.05
N ILE A 7 12.40 -19.12 18.80
CA ILE A 7 12.82 -20.15 17.85
C ILE A 7 12.97 -19.54 16.45
N ARG A 8 12.00 -18.74 15.99
CA ARG A 8 12.08 -18.05 14.68
C ARG A 8 13.34 -17.21 14.54
N ARG A 9 13.75 -16.51 15.60
CA ARG A 9 14.96 -15.66 15.59
C ARG A 9 16.27 -16.45 15.59
N THR A 10 16.27 -17.66 16.15
CA THR A 10 17.47 -18.51 16.26
C THR A 10 17.60 -19.55 15.16
N SER A 11 16.55 -19.83 14.37
CA SER A 11 16.57 -20.74 13.24
C SER A 11 16.97 -20.01 11.97
N ASP A 12 17.70 -20.68 11.08
CA ASP A 12 17.86 -20.18 9.73
C ASP A 12 16.53 -20.26 8.93
N ALA A 13 16.46 -19.56 7.80
CA ALA A 13 15.22 -19.47 7.04
C ALA A 13 14.76 -20.81 6.46
N VAL A 14 15.70 -21.68 6.07
CA VAL A 14 15.40 -23.01 5.48
C VAL A 14 14.89 -23.95 6.57
N GLU A 15 15.56 -23.97 7.72
CA GLU A 15 15.16 -24.77 8.88
C GLU A 15 13.78 -24.32 9.39
N TRP A 16 13.56 -23.03 9.50
CA TRP A 16 12.26 -22.47 9.91
C TRP A 16 11.14 -22.89 8.97
N ASP A 17 11.35 -22.75 7.65
CA ASP A 17 10.35 -23.11 6.65
C ASP A 17 10.06 -24.61 6.59
N ALA A 18 11.10 -25.43 6.65
CA ALA A 18 10.95 -26.89 6.53
C ALA A 18 10.34 -27.52 7.80
N ILE A 19 10.78 -27.10 8.98
CA ILE A 19 10.42 -27.74 10.24
C ILE A 19 9.17 -27.13 10.85
N PHE A 20 9.13 -25.80 10.96
CA PHE A 20 8.09 -25.15 11.73
C PHE A 20 6.78 -24.97 10.98
N GLN A 21 6.79 -24.64 9.70
CA GLN A 21 5.53 -24.51 8.96
C GLN A 21 4.83 -25.84 8.81
N SER A 22 5.55 -26.90 8.40
CA SER A 22 4.95 -28.22 8.27
C SER A 22 4.52 -28.81 9.62
N GLN A 23 5.33 -28.67 10.65
CA GLN A 23 4.99 -29.15 12.00
C GLN A 23 3.86 -28.34 12.64
N ALA A 24 3.88 -27.01 12.55
CA ALA A 24 2.81 -26.17 13.08
C ALA A 24 1.47 -26.49 12.42
N LEU A 25 1.43 -26.62 11.10
CA LEU A 25 0.21 -26.95 10.35
C LEU A 25 -0.36 -28.33 10.68
N ASN A 26 0.49 -29.33 10.88
CA ASN A 26 0.08 -30.69 11.18
C ASN A 26 -0.15 -30.94 12.68
N HIS A 27 0.27 -30.04 13.56
CA HIS A 27 0.09 -30.19 14.99
C HIS A 27 -1.40 -30.07 15.38
N PRO A 28 -1.93 -30.91 16.30
CA PRO A 28 -3.34 -30.84 16.72
C PRO A 28 -3.78 -29.46 17.22
N ILE A 29 -2.86 -28.65 17.77
CA ILE A 29 -3.14 -27.29 18.25
C ILE A 29 -3.64 -26.37 17.14
N SER A 30 -3.27 -26.61 15.88
CA SER A 30 -3.67 -25.78 14.72
C SER A 30 -5.19 -25.73 14.58
N ARG A 31 -5.87 -26.87 14.79
CA ARG A 31 -7.34 -26.96 14.78
C ARG A 31 -8.00 -26.12 15.87
N LEU A 32 -7.31 -25.93 17.00
CA LEU A 32 -7.80 -25.09 18.10
C LEU A 32 -7.56 -23.61 17.77
N ILE A 33 -6.39 -23.28 17.24
CA ILE A 33 -5.98 -21.91 16.89
C ILE A 33 -6.86 -21.38 15.74
N TRP A 34 -7.17 -22.18 14.73
CA TRP A 34 -8.02 -21.79 13.59
C TRP A 34 -9.51 -21.69 13.92
N GLN A 35 -9.92 -21.90 15.16
CA GLN A 35 -11.24 -21.46 15.62
C GLN A 35 -11.30 -19.93 15.77
N ASP A 36 -10.14 -19.24 15.84
CA ASP A 36 -10.05 -17.80 15.75
C ASP A 36 -10.26 -17.32 14.30
N PRO A 37 -11.32 -16.56 14.02
CA PRO A 37 -11.64 -16.13 12.66
C PRO A 37 -10.58 -15.20 12.06
N PHE A 38 -9.83 -14.46 12.87
CA PHE A 38 -8.74 -13.62 12.43
C PHE A 38 -7.56 -14.44 11.91
N THR A 39 -7.14 -15.45 12.67
CA THR A 39 -6.05 -16.35 12.26
C THR A 39 -6.45 -17.20 11.06
N GLU A 40 -7.67 -17.76 11.06
CA GLU A 40 -8.19 -18.57 9.96
C GLU A 40 -8.29 -17.77 8.66
N HIS A 41 -8.81 -16.54 8.71
CA HIS A 41 -8.92 -15.66 7.54
C HIS A 41 -7.57 -15.42 6.88
N SER A 42 -6.56 -15.06 7.68
CA SER A 42 -5.20 -14.86 7.17
C SER A 42 -4.65 -16.12 6.50
N PHE A 43 -4.83 -17.29 7.15
CA PHE A 43 -4.35 -18.56 6.63
C PHE A 43 -5.05 -18.95 5.31
N ARG A 44 -6.37 -18.78 5.23
CA ARG A 44 -7.17 -19.09 4.03
C ARG A 44 -6.97 -18.15 2.86
N ARG A 45 -6.54 -16.90 3.11
CA ARG A 45 -6.26 -15.88 2.09
C ARG A 45 -7.41 -15.67 1.11
N PRO A 46 -8.62 -15.34 1.52
CA PRO A 46 -9.77 -15.26 0.63
C PRO A 46 -9.61 -14.28 -0.53
N ARG A 47 -8.72 -13.29 -0.39
CA ARG A 47 -8.36 -12.33 -1.43
C ARG A 47 -6.97 -12.58 -2.06
N GLY A 48 -6.40 -13.78 -1.86
CA GLY A 48 -5.14 -14.22 -2.46
C GLY A 48 -3.88 -13.92 -1.65
N TYR A 49 -3.96 -13.14 -0.57
CA TYR A 49 -2.83 -12.83 0.31
C TYR A 49 -3.26 -12.70 1.78
N PRO A 50 -2.36 -12.97 2.75
CA PRO A 50 -2.75 -13.17 4.15
C PRO A 50 -3.16 -11.90 4.89
N GLY A 51 -2.64 -10.73 4.52
CA GLY A 51 -2.87 -9.44 5.18
C GLY A 51 -3.85 -8.56 4.41
N ASP A 52 -4.94 -9.11 3.89
CA ASP A 52 -5.90 -8.36 3.10
C ASP A 52 -6.68 -7.32 3.91
N ALA A 53 -7.32 -6.38 3.23
CA ALA A 53 -8.03 -5.28 3.88
C ALA A 53 -9.19 -5.75 4.76
N SER A 54 -9.81 -6.91 4.46
CA SER A 54 -10.87 -7.49 5.30
C SER A 54 -10.31 -8.10 6.59
N LEU A 55 -9.07 -8.62 6.56
CA LEU A 55 -8.36 -9.01 7.76
C LEU A 55 -8.07 -7.81 8.65
N LEU A 56 -7.62 -6.69 8.04
CA LEU A 56 -7.34 -5.48 8.78
C LEU A 56 -8.58 -4.91 9.47
N ASP A 57 -9.78 -5.11 8.92
CA ASP A 57 -11.04 -4.70 9.57
C ASP A 57 -11.29 -5.44 10.90
N TYR A 58 -10.79 -6.68 11.09
CA TYR A 58 -10.76 -7.32 12.42
C TYR A 58 -9.84 -6.57 13.38
N ILE A 59 -8.67 -6.15 12.90
CA ILE A 59 -7.69 -5.39 13.69
C ILE A 59 -8.26 -4.03 14.12
N TYR A 60 -8.94 -3.34 13.22
CA TYR A 60 -9.57 -2.05 13.50
C TYR A 60 -10.85 -2.15 14.33
N GLY A 61 -11.34 -3.37 14.61
CA GLY A 61 -12.59 -3.58 15.35
C GLY A 61 -13.86 -3.22 14.56
N ILE A 62 -13.72 -3.02 13.25
CA ILE A 62 -14.85 -2.73 12.33
C ILE A 62 -15.60 -4.02 12.03
N ARG A 63 -14.88 -5.12 11.84
CA ARG A 63 -15.44 -6.45 11.64
C ARG A 63 -15.40 -7.23 12.96
N PRO A 64 -16.54 -7.57 13.57
CA PRO A 64 -16.56 -8.43 14.76
C PRO A 64 -16.28 -9.88 14.38
N ALA A 65 -15.92 -10.70 15.37
CA ALA A 65 -15.91 -12.15 15.18
C ALA A 65 -17.33 -12.64 14.80
N PRO A 66 -17.46 -13.58 13.83
CA PRO A 66 -18.76 -14.16 13.46
C PRO A 66 -19.50 -14.73 14.67
N VAL A 67 -20.85 -14.66 14.65
CA VAL A 67 -21.71 -15.11 15.77
C VAL A 67 -21.53 -16.60 16.07
N GLU A 68 -21.22 -17.41 15.05
CA GLU A 68 -20.97 -18.84 15.13
C GLU A 68 -19.58 -19.20 15.69
N THR A 69 -18.74 -18.21 15.97
CA THR A 69 -17.40 -18.44 16.52
C THR A 69 -17.50 -19.13 17.88
N SER A 70 -16.79 -20.26 18.05
CA SER A 70 -16.77 -20.98 19.32
C SER A 70 -16.26 -20.13 20.47
N SER A 71 -16.62 -20.50 21.70
CA SER A 71 -16.14 -19.77 22.89
C SER A 71 -14.62 -19.76 23.01
N LEU A 72 -13.93 -20.82 22.55
CA LEU A 72 -12.48 -20.86 22.48
C LEU A 72 -11.95 -19.93 21.38
N GLY A 73 -12.54 -19.99 20.19
CA GLY A 73 -12.18 -19.11 19.07
C GLY A 73 -12.32 -17.62 19.43
N ALA A 74 -13.41 -17.25 20.11
CA ALA A 74 -13.61 -15.88 20.59
C ALA A 74 -12.57 -15.42 21.61
N LYS A 75 -12.11 -16.32 22.51
CA LYS A 75 -11.02 -16.02 23.45
C LYS A 75 -9.69 -15.84 22.73
N ILE A 76 -9.39 -16.70 21.73
CA ILE A 76 -8.16 -16.60 20.93
C ILE A 76 -8.21 -15.32 20.10
N PHE A 77 -9.33 -15.01 19.45
CA PHE A 77 -9.55 -13.76 18.70
C PHE A 77 -9.25 -12.53 19.56
N LYS A 78 -9.86 -12.45 20.75
CA LYS A 78 -9.61 -11.35 21.68
C LYS A 78 -8.15 -11.23 22.07
N PHE A 79 -7.49 -12.36 22.37
CA PHE A 79 -6.08 -12.40 22.71
C PHE A 79 -5.22 -11.92 21.53
N ASN A 80 -5.45 -12.43 20.33
CA ASN A 80 -4.69 -12.06 19.14
C ASN A 80 -4.89 -10.60 18.74
N SER A 81 -6.12 -10.08 18.84
CA SER A 81 -6.44 -8.66 18.52
C SER A 81 -5.74 -7.66 19.46
N ASP A 82 -5.29 -8.11 20.64
CA ASP A 82 -4.56 -7.29 21.61
C ASP A 82 -3.03 -7.49 21.57
N ARG A 83 -2.53 -8.23 20.58
CA ARG A 83 -1.08 -8.46 20.39
C ARG A 83 -0.39 -7.26 19.75
N GLN A 84 0.95 -7.32 19.68
CA GLN A 84 1.79 -6.22 19.23
C GLN A 84 1.53 -5.87 17.75
N ALA A 85 1.45 -6.85 16.85
CA ALA A 85 1.20 -6.58 15.44
C ALA A 85 -0.13 -5.85 15.19
N PRO A 86 -1.31 -6.30 15.69
CA PRO A 86 -2.56 -5.55 15.61
C PRO A 86 -2.50 -4.17 16.26
N LYS A 87 -1.85 -4.02 17.41
CA LYS A 87 -1.67 -2.71 18.05
C LYS A 87 -0.89 -1.76 17.16
N SER A 88 0.20 -2.24 16.55
CA SER A 88 1.02 -1.43 15.62
C SER A 88 0.27 -1.08 14.34
N VAL A 89 -0.58 -1.96 13.82
CA VAL A 89 -1.43 -1.64 12.67
C VAL A 89 -2.42 -0.52 13.01
N ARG A 90 -3.01 -0.53 14.21
CA ARG A 90 -3.88 0.58 14.66
C ARG A 90 -3.09 1.88 14.83
N SER A 91 -1.94 1.82 15.50
CA SER A 91 -1.03 2.96 15.64
C SER A 91 -0.57 3.52 14.29
N ARG A 92 -0.32 2.64 13.30
CA ARG A 92 0.00 3.05 11.94
C ARG A 92 -1.11 3.89 11.31
N ALA A 93 -2.37 3.48 11.46
CA ALA A 93 -3.50 4.27 10.96
C ALA A 93 -3.58 5.66 11.62
N GLU A 94 -3.30 5.77 12.93
CA GLU A 94 -3.23 7.04 13.63
C GLU A 94 -2.10 7.94 13.11
N VAL A 95 -0.93 7.36 12.81
CA VAL A 95 0.20 8.09 12.20
C VAL A 95 -0.19 8.64 10.82
N LEU A 96 -0.83 7.81 9.99
CA LEU A 96 -1.26 8.22 8.65
C LEU A 96 -2.31 9.34 8.73
N ALA A 97 -3.34 9.18 9.56
CA ALA A 97 -4.37 10.18 9.76
C ALA A 97 -3.77 11.54 10.20
N ARG A 98 -2.86 11.51 11.18
CA ARG A 98 -2.15 12.71 11.62
C ARG A 98 -1.30 13.32 10.51
N THR A 99 -0.61 12.51 9.71
CA THR A 99 0.20 13.02 8.58
C THR A 99 -0.68 13.70 7.53
N ILE A 100 -1.86 13.14 7.23
CA ILE A 100 -2.84 13.77 6.33
C ILE A 100 -3.30 15.12 6.90
N ASP A 101 -3.61 15.17 8.20
CA ASP A 101 -4.04 16.40 8.88
C ASP A 101 -2.95 17.48 8.86
N GLU A 102 -1.69 17.12 9.14
CA GLU A 102 -0.53 18.02 9.09
C GLU A 102 -0.32 18.62 7.69
N VAL A 103 -0.49 17.80 6.63
CA VAL A 103 -0.40 18.29 5.24
C VAL A 103 -1.55 19.24 4.92
N ALA A 104 -2.76 18.96 5.40
CA ALA A 104 -3.92 19.83 5.21
C ALA A 104 -3.86 21.15 6.01
N GLU A 105 -3.02 21.22 7.05
CA GLU A 105 -2.72 22.45 7.75
C GLU A 105 -1.73 23.34 6.98
N GLN A 106 -0.84 22.72 6.19
CA GLN A 106 0.20 23.43 5.41
C GLN A 106 -0.27 23.84 4.02
N HIS A 107 -1.19 23.07 3.43
CA HIS A 107 -1.68 23.27 2.07
C HIS A 107 -3.21 23.39 2.05
N PRO A 108 -3.77 24.53 1.61
CA PRO A 108 -5.21 24.64 1.38
C PRO A 108 -5.61 23.70 0.21
N SER A 109 -6.53 22.79 0.46
CA SER A 109 -7.00 21.79 -0.54
C SER A 109 -5.92 20.84 -1.06
N PRO A 110 -5.20 20.12 -0.21
CA PRO A 110 -4.07 19.29 -0.62
C PRO A 110 -4.51 18.11 -1.50
N ARG A 111 -3.57 17.64 -2.32
CA ARG A 111 -3.71 16.46 -3.17
C ARG A 111 -2.96 15.28 -2.56
N VAL A 112 -3.68 14.23 -2.21
CA VAL A 112 -3.17 13.06 -1.48
C VAL A 112 -3.32 11.79 -2.32
N LEU A 113 -2.29 10.94 -2.35
CA LEU A 113 -2.33 9.61 -2.96
C LEU A 113 -2.00 8.54 -1.93
N SER A 114 -2.91 7.59 -1.73
CA SER A 114 -2.68 6.34 -1.00
C SER A 114 -2.46 5.21 -2.00
N ILE A 115 -1.31 4.52 -1.93
CA ILE A 115 -0.96 3.39 -2.80
C ILE A 115 -1.14 2.09 -2.02
N ALA A 116 -1.86 1.11 -2.61
CA ALA A 116 -2.35 -0.09 -1.96
C ALA A 116 -3.19 0.28 -0.73
N CYS A 117 -4.22 1.10 -0.96
CA CYS A 117 -4.99 1.77 0.08
C CYS A 117 -5.87 0.81 0.91
N GLY A 118 -6.15 -0.41 0.43
CA GLY A 118 -7.09 -1.33 1.05
C GLY A 118 -8.46 -0.66 1.27
N HIS A 119 -9.01 -0.77 2.48
CA HIS A 119 -10.26 -0.11 2.86
C HIS A 119 -10.11 1.35 3.30
N LEU A 120 -8.89 1.91 3.25
CA LEU A 120 -8.57 3.31 3.57
C LEU A 120 -9.07 3.75 4.96
N ARG A 121 -8.92 2.89 5.99
CA ARG A 121 -9.50 3.13 7.32
C ARG A 121 -8.86 4.29 8.08
N GLU A 122 -7.62 4.63 7.79
CA GLU A 122 -6.93 5.80 8.33
C GLU A 122 -7.61 7.13 7.95
N ALA A 123 -8.22 7.20 6.78
CA ALA A 123 -8.91 8.42 6.34
C ALA A 123 -10.14 8.75 7.21
N GLN A 124 -10.78 7.74 7.82
CA GLN A 124 -11.88 7.95 8.79
C GLN A 124 -11.41 8.63 10.08
N GLN A 125 -10.12 8.51 10.41
CA GLN A 125 -9.51 9.08 11.60
C GLN A 125 -8.94 10.49 11.34
N SER A 126 -8.76 10.88 10.06
CA SER A 126 -8.26 12.21 9.69
C SER A 126 -9.35 13.26 9.81
N LYS A 127 -9.09 14.29 10.61
CA LYS A 127 -9.96 15.45 10.76
C LYS A 127 -10.11 16.23 9.44
N ALA A 128 -9.04 16.29 8.65
CA ALA A 128 -9.04 16.97 7.36
C ALA A 128 -9.93 16.27 6.35
N VAL A 129 -9.89 14.92 6.29
CA VAL A 129 -10.77 14.14 5.43
C VAL A 129 -12.23 14.29 5.86
N VAL A 130 -12.52 14.05 7.15
CA VAL A 130 -13.89 14.12 7.69
C VAL A 130 -14.52 15.51 7.54
N SER A 131 -13.72 16.57 7.61
CA SER A 131 -14.19 17.95 7.43
C SER A 131 -14.16 18.47 5.98
N GLY A 132 -13.83 17.61 5.00
CA GLY A 132 -13.81 17.97 3.58
C GLY A 132 -12.70 18.98 3.19
N ARG A 133 -11.60 19.05 3.94
CA ARG A 133 -10.48 19.95 3.66
C ARG A 133 -9.45 19.40 2.65
N ILE A 134 -9.62 18.18 2.18
CA ILE A 134 -8.75 17.56 1.17
C ILE A 134 -9.27 17.96 -0.21
N GLY A 135 -8.42 18.54 -1.03
CA GLY A 135 -8.79 18.95 -2.39
C GLY A 135 -9.00 17.77 -3.33
N GLN A 136 -8.11 16.79 -3.27
CA GLN A 136 -8.21 15.54 -4.02
C GLN A 136 -7.58 14.40 -3.22
N PHE A 137 -8.33 13.33 -2.99
CA PHE A 137 -7.81 12.10 -2.40
C PHE A 137 -7.88 10.98 -3.42
N LEU A 138 -6.72 10.47 -3.83
CA LEU A 138 -6.58 9.38 -4.78
C LEU A 138 -6.31 8.07 -4.00
N ALA A 139 -7.25 7.13 -4.04
CA ALA A 139 -7.17 5.82 -3.39
C ALA A 139 -6.87 4.76 -4.45
N LEU A 140 -5.62 4.30 -4.53
CA LEU A 140 -5.18 3.33 -5.53
C LEU A 140 -5.03 1.95 -4.89
N ASP A 141 -5.72 0.96 -5.46
CA ASP A 141 -5.58 -0.46 -5.12
C ASP A 141 -5.84 -1.34 -6.35
N GLN A 142 -5.32 -2.55 -6.34
CA GLN A 142 -5.61 -3.56 -7.36
C GLN A 142 -6.90 -4.34 -7.09
N ASP A 143 -7.33 -4.39 -5.81
CA ASP A 143 -8.49 -5.13 -5.34
C ASP A 143 -9.77 -4.29 -5.48
N GLU A 144 -10.65 -4.68 -6.41
CA GLU A 144 -11.92 -4.00 -6.65
C GLU A 144 -12.86 -4.05 -5.45
N GLU A 145 -12.83 -5.11 -4.65
CA GLU A 145 -13.68 -5.21 -3.47
C GLU A 145 -13.26 -4.19 -2.41
N SER A 146 -11.94 -3.97 -2.27
CA SER A 146 -11.40 -2.91 -1.40
C SER A 146 -11.84 -1.53 -1.88
N LEU A 147 -11.75 -1.26 -3.18
CA LEU A 147 -12.18 0.03 -3.74
C LEU A 147 -13.70 0.24 -3.64
N ALA A 148 -14.49 -0.83 -3.78
CA ALA A 148 -15.94 -0.77 -3.55
C ALA A 148 -16.26 -0.39 -2.09
N GLU A 149 -15.50 -0.92 -1.13
CA GLU A 149 -15.62 -0.55 0.27
C GLU A 149 -15.24 0.93 0.51
N VAL A 150 -14.17 1.39 -0.13
CA VAL A 150 -13.76 2.81 -0.06
C VAL A 150 -14.89 3.70 -0.58
N ARG A 151 -15.45 3.43 -1.77
CA ARG A 151 -16.57 4.21 -2.33
C ARG A 151 -17.80 4.23 -1.42
N ARG A 152 -18.09 3.11 -0.75
CA ARG A 152 -19.20 3.01 0.21
C ARG A 152 -18.95 3.83 1.48
N SER A 153 -17.71 3.80 1.97
CA SER A 153 -17.31 4.51 3.19
C SER A 153 -17.16 6.02 3.02
N TYR A 154 -16.88 6.47 1.78
CA TYR A 154 -16.63 7.88 1.44
C TYR A 154 -17.46 8.31 0.22
N PRO A 155 -18.75 8.57 0.38
CA PRO A 155 -19.65 8.87 -0.76
C PRO A 155 -19.50 10.29 -1.34
N GLY A 156 -18.46 11.05 -1.00
CA GLY A 156 -18.24 12.42 -1.45
C GLY A 156 -17.39 12.53 -2.72
N GLU A 157 -17.42 13.72 -3.37
CA GLU A 157 -16.72 13.98 -4.64
C GLU A 157 -15.19 14.14 -4.49
N GLY A 158 -14.67 14.39 -3.30
CA GLY A 158 -13.24 14.64 -3.06
C GLY A 158 -12.35 13.40 -3.07
N LEU A 159 -12.91 12.18 -3.04
CA LEU A 159 -12.19 10.92 -3.04
C LEU A 159 -12.44 10.13 -4.33
N GLN A 160 -11.36 9.78 -5.00
CA GLN A 160 -11.36 9.03 -6.26
C GLN A 160 -10.67 7.68 -6.07
N THR A 161 -11.34 6.60 -6.44
CA THR A 161 -10.76 5.25 -6.43
C THR A 161 -10.13 4.94 -7.78
N ILE A 162 -8.92 4.35 -7.75
CA ILE A 162 -8.15 4.02 -8.94
C ILE A 162 -7.79 2.53 -8.89
N LYS A 163 -8.42 1.74 -9.77
CA LYS A 163 -8.12 0.31 -9.89
C LYS A 163 -6.86 0.11 -10.70
N GLN A 164 -5.73 0.04 -10.02
CA GLN A 164 -4.42 -0.20 -10.63
C GLN A 164 -3.52 -0.98 -9.69
N SER A 165 -2.63 -1.76 -10.27
CA SER A 165 -1.60 -2.46 -9.50
C SER A 165 -0.35 -1.60 -9.33
N VAL A 166 0.45 -1.89 -8.31
CA VAL A 166 1.78 -1.29 -8.13
C VAL A 166 2.68 -1.55 -9.34
N ARG A 167 2.49 -2.66 -10.06
CA ARG A 167 3.21 -2.96 -11.31
C ARG A 167 2.96 -1.90 -12.38
N SER A 168 1.76 -1.30 -12.44
CA SER A 168 1.45 -0.23 -13.39
C SER A 168 2.25 1.04 -13.09
N ILE A 169 2.51 1.35 -11.80
CA ILE A 169 3.40 2.45 -11.40
C ILE A 169 4.85 2.11 -11.76
N LEU A 170 5.33 0.91 -11.41
CA LEU A 170 6.69 0.47 -11.69
C LEU A 170 7.02 0.40 -13.18
N ALA A 171 6.03 0.11 -14.02
CA ALA A 171 6.12 0.12 -15.48
C ALA A 171 5.87 1.52 -16.09
N GLU A 172 5.64 2.53 -15.24
CA GLU A 172 5.35 3.92 -15.65
C GLU A 172 4.13 4.05 -16.59
N ASN A 173 3.21 3.07 -16.56
CA ASN A 173 1.96 3.10 -17.31
C ASN A 173 0.93 4.07 -16.69
N ILE A 174 1.10 4.40 -15.42
CA ILE A 174 0.33 5.42 -14.71
C ILE A 174 1.27 6.28 -13.90
N ARG A 175 1.04 7.59 -13.94
CA ARG A 175 1.79 8.59 -13.22
C ARG A 175 0.84 9.67 -12.70
N PHE A 176 1.19 10.23 -11.58
CA PHE A 176 0.56 11.39 -10.97
C PHE A 176 1.62 12.47 -10.77
N ASP A 177 1.20 13.71 -10.76
CA ASP A 177 2.09 14.85 -10.57
C ASP A 177 1.46 15.84 -9.57
N ASP A 178 2.29 16.68 -8.97
CA ASP A 178 1.89 17.76 -8.07
C ASP A 178 1.10 17.28 -6.84
N LEU A 179 1.53 16.19 -6.22
CA LEU A 179 0.93 15.64 -5.01
C LEU A 179 1.60 16.23 -3.75
N ASP A 180 0.79 16.67 -2.79
CA ASP A 180 1.27 17.20 -1.51
C ASP A 180 1.63 16.05 -0.54
N LEU A 181 0.97 14.89 -0.68
CA LEU A 181 1.28 13.67 0.08
C LEU A 181 1.12 12.43 -0.79
N VAL A 182 2.15 11.57 -0.79
CA VAL A 182 2.08 10.21 -1.33
C VAL A 182 2.49 9.25 -0.24
N TYR A 183 1.66 8.23 0.03
CA TYR A 183 2.02 7.24 1.03
C TYR A 183 1.64 5.81 0.65
N ALA A 184 2.36 4.86 1.25
CA ALA A 184 2.08 3.43 1.18
C ALA A 184 2.40 2.78 2.54
N ALA A 185 1.42 2.18 3.21
CA ALA A 185 1.56 1.77 4.59
C ALA A 185 1.52 0.26 4.84
N GLY A 186 1.04 -0.55 3.92
CA GLY A 186 0.94 -2.01 4.06
C GLY A 186 1.50 -2.77 2.86
N LEU A 187 2.33 -2.11 2.08
CA LEU A 187 2.83 -2.61 0.80
C LEU A 187 4.31 -3.04 0.88
N TYR A 188 5.14 -2.25 1.56
CA TYR A 188 6.59 -2.44 1.56
C TYR A 188 7.02 -3.76 2.18
N ASP A 189 6.24 -4.29 3.11
CA ASP A 189 6.39 -5.61 3.71
C ASP A 189 6.39 -6.78 2.69
N TYR A 190 5.98 -6.53 1.44
CA TYR A 190 5.90 -7.52 0.35
C TYR A 190 6.87 -7.24 -0.81
N LEU A 191 7.60 -6.14 -0.77
CA LEU A 191 8.48 -5.71 -1.86
C LEU A 191 9.93 -6.09 -1.58
N SER A 192 10.61 -6.71 -2.55
CA SER A 192 12.08 -6.84 -2.48
C SER A 192 12.74 -5.47 -2.42
N ASP A 193 13.96 -5.37 -1.88
CA ASP A 193 14.64 -4.10 -1.67
C ASP A 193 14.79 -3.29 -2.96
N ARG A 194 15.13 -3.96 -4.06
CA ARG A 194 15.21 -3.31 -5.39
C ARG A 194 13.87 -2.70 -5.83
N VAL A 195 12.77 -3.43 -5.62
CA VAL A 195 11.43 -2.95 -5.98
C VAL A 195 11.00 -1.82 -5.05
N ALA A 196 11.27 -1.96 -3.75
CA ALA A 196 10.99 -0.94 -2.75
C ALA A 196 11.71 0.39 -3.09
N SER A 197 13.02 0.35 -3.38
CA SER A 197 13.80 1.53 -3.75
C SER A 197 13.26 2.18 -5.03
N ARG A 198 13.01 1.40 -6.09
CA ARG A 198 12.44 1.91 -7.34
C ARG A 198 11.06 2.54 -7.15
N LEU A 199 10.18 1.90 -6.38
CA LEU A 199 8.85 2.45 -6.09
C LEU A 199 8.96 3.76 -5.31
N THR A 200 9.83 3.82 -4.30
CA THR A 200 10.06 5.03 -3.50
C THR A 200 10.52 6.19 -4.39
N ARG A 201 11.42 5.94 -5.35
CA ARG A 201 11.84 6.94 -6.33
C ARG A 201 10.66 7.45 -7.16
N LEU A 202 9.85 6.56 -7.72
CA LEU A 202 8.68 6.94 -8.52
C LEU A 202 7.64 7.71 -7.71
N MET A 203 7.37 7.29 -6.46
CA MET A 203 6.48 8.01 -5.54
C MET A 203 7.00 9.41 -5.23
N PHE A 204 8.31 9.55 -5.03
CA PHE A 204 8.93 10.86 -4.79
C PHE A 204 8.84 11.77 -6.02
N ASP A 205 8.95 11.21 -7.22
CA ASP A 205 8.81 11.99 -8.46
C ASP A 205 7.41 12.58 -8.63
N MET A 206 6.37 11.92 -8.10
CA MET A 206 4.98 12.40 -8.14
C MET A 206 4.71 13.59 -7.22
N LEU A 207 5.62 13.90 -6.29
CA LEU A 207 5.43 14.98 -5.32
C LEU A 207 5.55 16.37 -5.96
N ALA A 208 4.70 17.26 -5.53
CA ALA A 208 4.92 18.71 -5.68
C ALA A 208 6.17 19.17 -4.93
N PRO A 209 6.77 20.32 -5.29
CA PRO A 209 7.78 20.94 -4.45
C PRO A 209 7.24 21.19 -3.03
N GLY A 210 7.95 20.72 -2.01
CA GLY A 210 7.50 20.74 -0.61
C GLY A 210 6.63 19.56 -0.20
N GLY A 211 6.20 18.73 -1.14
CA GLY A 211 5.37 17.54 -0.87
C GLY A 211 6.08 16.47 -0.06
N ARG A 212 5.31 15.62 0.60
CA ARG A 212 5.79 14.59 1.55
C ARG A 212 5.53 13.19 1.01
N LEU A 213 6.53 12.34 1.12
CA LEU A 213 6.45 10.88 0.92
C LEU A 213 6.46 10.21 2.29
N LEU A 214 5.57 9.23 2.52
CA LEU A 214 5.58 8.40 3.74
C LEU A 214 5.44 6.93 3.38
N ILE A 215 6.40 6.11 3.81
CA ILE A 215 6.36 4.65 3.69
C ILE A 215 6.52 3.99 5.05
N ALA A 216 5.94 2.80 5.21
CA ALA A 216 5.98 2.04 6.46
C ALA A 216 6.33 0.59 6.21
N ASN A 217 7.04 -0.03 7.14
CA ASN A 217 7.40 -1.45 7.13
C ASN A 217 7.48 -2.00 8.54
N PHE A 218 7.08 -3.26 8.73
CA PHE A 218 7.30 -3.94 10.00
C PHE A 218 8.79 -4.16 10.27
N ALA A 219 9.19 -3.93 11.53
CA ALA A 219 10.55 -4.15 12.03
C ALA A 219 10.75 -5.61 12.48
N PRO A 220 11.99 -6.14 12.45
CA PRO A 220 12.32 -7.48 12.96
C PRO A 220 12.12 -7.62 14.48
N SER A 221 12.00 -6.50 15.22
CA SER A 221 11.68 -6.47 16.66
C SER A 221 10.28 -6.97 17.01
N LEU A 222 9.39 -7.09 16.01
CA LEU A 222 8.02 -7.58 16.18
C LEU A 222 7.99 -8.95 16.86
N GLN A 223 7.26 -9.06 17.97
CA GLN A 223 7.20 -10.28 18.78
C GLN A 223 6.26 -11.34 18.21
N ASP A 224 5.39 -11.00 17.28
CA ASP A 224 4.36 -11.89 16.77
C ASP A 224 4.79 -12.67 15.51
N ILE A 225 6.01 -12.43 14.99
CA ILE A 225 6.53 -13.02 13.74
C ILE A 225 6.33 -14.53 13.70
N GLY A 226 6.77 -15.25 14.74
CA GLY A 226 6.66 -16.71 14.78
C GLY A 226 5.23 -17.21 14.65
N TYR A 227 4.26 -16.52 15.26
CA TYR A 227 2.85 -16.87 15.15
C TYR A 227 2.26 -16.53 13.78
N MET A 228 2.56 -15.34 13.28
CA MET A 228 2.11 -14.87 11.97
C MET A 228 2.58 -15.82 10.86
N GLU A 229 3.85 -16.21 10.87
CA GLU A 229 4.41 -17.11 9.87
C GLU A 229 3.89 -18.55 10.02
N SER A 230 3.76 -19.09 11.26
CA SER A 230 3.39 -20.48 11.49
C SER A 230 1.90 -20.77 11.32
N PHE A 231 1.01 -19.93 11.86
CA PHE A 231 -0.43 -20.23 11.94
C PHE A 231 -1.29 -19.36 11.03
N MET A 232 -0.80 -18.18 10.66
CA MET A 232 -1.50 -17.28 9.76
C MET A 232 -0.97 -17.37 8.31
N GLY A 233 0.16 -18.05 8.09
CA GLY A 233 0.83 -18.07 6.80
C GLY A 233 1.26 -16.68 6.33
N TRP A 234 1.38 -15.74 7.27
CA TRP A 234 1.64 -14.33 6.99
C TRP A 234 3.14 -14.03 7.14
N LYS A 235 3.87 -14.24 6.05
CA LYS A 235 5.29 -13.91 5.94
C LYS A 235 5.47 -12.54 5.34
N LEU A 236 6.33 -11.75 5.96
CA LEU A 236 6.66 -10.38 5.56
C LEU A 236 8.18 -10.24 5.36
N ILE A 237 8.57 -9.21 4.64
CA ILE A 237 9.93 -8.73 4.58
C ILE A 237 10.06 -7.67 5.67
N TYR A 238 10.69 -8.03 6.77
CA TYR A 238 10.99 -7.13 7.87
C TYR A 238 12.22 -6.30 7.54
N ARG A 239 12.23 -5.01 7.93
CA ARG A 239 13.35 -4.11 7.67
C ARG A 239 13.85 -3.42 8.91
N GLU A 240 15.15 -3.38 9.06
CA GLU A 240 15.83 -2.53 10.04
C GLU A 240 15.89 -1.07 9.57
N ALA A 241 16.31 -0.18 10.45
CA ALA A 241 16.36 1.26 10.18
C ALA A 241 17.21 1.64 8.95
N ASP A 242 18.39 1.03 8.79
CA ASP A 242 19.28 1.23 7.66
C ASP A 242 18.70 0.74 6.34
N GLN A 243 17.99 -0.39 6.36
CA GLN A 243 17.28 -0.91 5.20
C GLN A 243 16.09 -0.01 4.80
N MET A 244 15.41 0.59 5.78
CA MET A 244 14.37 1.60 5.48
C MET A 244 14.97 2.86 4.84
N VAL A 245 16.12 3.34 5.31
CA VAL A 245 16.84 4.45 4.66
C VAL A 245 17.24 4.07 3.23
N ALA A 246 17.70 2.85 3.02
CA ALA A 246 18.09 2.34 1.70
C ALA A 246 16.93 2.32 0.69
N CYS A 247 15.67 2.22 1.15
CA CYS A 247 14.50 2.38 0.27
C CYS A 247 14.47 3.77 -0.41
N GLY A 248 15.00 4.82 0.24
CA GLY A 248 15.14 6.16 -0.34
C GLY A 248 16.44 6.39 -1.11
N GLY A 249 17.29 5.37 -1.29
CA GLY A 249 18.65 5.51 -1.80
C GLY A 249 18.78 6.02 -3.25
N GLU A 250 17.73 5.88 -4.07
CA GLU A 250 17.70 6.43 -5.43
C GLU A 250 17.39 7.94 -5.47
N ILE A 251 17.04 8.56 -4.34
CA ILE A 251 16.73 9.99 -4.24
C ILE A 251 17.98 10.74 -3.81
N SER A 252 18.48 11.65 -4.67
CA SER A 252 19.64 12.46 -4.35
C SER A 252 19.39 13.39 -3.16
N SER A 253 20.39 13.58 -2.32
CA SER A 253 20.32 14.54 -1.20
C SER A 253 20.09 15.99 -1.64
N SER A 254 20.33 16.32 -2.89
CA SER A 254 20.01 17.62 -3.48
C SER A 254 18.52 17.81 -3.77
N GLU A 255 17.73 16.74 -3.85
CA GLU A 255 16.31 16.76 -4.23
C GLU A 255 15.36 16.86 -3.02
N TRP A 256 15.78 16.41 -1.83
CA TRP A 256 14.94 16.47 -0.64
C TRP A 256 15.37 17.59 0.33
N LYS A 257 14.38 18.14 1.06
CA LYS A 257 14.57 19.15 2.10
C LYS A 257 14.94 18.50 3.43
N SER A 258 14.27 17.42 3.75
CA SER A 258 14.47 16.64 4.97
C SER A 258 14.02 15.21 4.80
N HIS A 259 14.61 14.33 5.58
CA HIS A 259 14.09 12.97 5.79
C HIS A 259 14.14 12.64 7.28
N ARG A 260 13.24 11.79 7.72
CA ARG A 260 13.24 11.28 9.10
C ARG A 260 12.80 9.83 9.13
N LEU A 261 13.39 9.08 10.06
CA LEU A 261 12.95 7.77 10.50
C LEU A 261 12.28 7.91 11.86
N PHE A 262 11.17 7.22 12.04
CA PHE A 262 10.52 7.11 13.34
C PHE A 262 9.72 5.81 13.44
N TRP A 263 9.38 5.42 14.65
CA TRP A 263 8.64 4.20 14.93
C TRP A 263 7.23 4.52 15.39
N ASP A 264 6.34 3.53 15.24
CA ASP A 264 5.07 3.56 15.95
C ASP A 264 5.28 3.46 17.46
N GLN A 265 4.23 3.74 18.24
CA GLN A 265 4.31 3.70 19.70
C GLN A 265 4.63 2.32 20.30
N HIS A 266 4.58 1.25 19.50
CA HIS A 266 4.87 -0.12 19.89
C HIS A 266 6.23 -0.62 19.38
N GLU A 267 7.00 0.24 18.72
CA GLU A 267 8.34 -0.04 18.18
C GLU A 267 8.40 -1.24 17.23
N SER A 268 7.31 -1.47 16.48
CA SER A 268 7.18 -2.60 15.56
C SER A 268 7.01 -2.20 14.10
N ILE A 269 6.69 -0.94 13.83
CA ILE A 269 6.61 -0.39 12.49
C ILE A 269 7.56 0.80 12.39
N ILE A 270 8.44 0.76 11.38
CA ILE A 270 9.34 1.85 11.05
C ILE A 270 8.74 2.64 9.91
N PHE A 271 8.76 3.95 10.03
CA PHE A 271 8.35 4.89 8.99
C PHE A 271 9.57 5.62 8.43
N LEU A 272 9.63 5.75 7.13
CA LEU A 272 10.51 6.69 6.44
C LEU A 272 9.64 7.79 5.83
N GLU A 273 9.88 9.02 6.24
CA GLU A 273 9.28 10.22 5.67
C GLU A 273 10.35 11.02 4.93
N ILE A 274 10.05 11.48 3.72
CA ILE A 274 10.93 12.31 2.91
C ILE A 274 10.13 13.52 2.41
N THR A 275 10.63 14.73 2.66
CA THR A 275 10.04 15.97 2.14
C THR A 275 10.83 16.45 0.93
N LYS A 276 10.17 16.62 -0.20
CA LYS A 276 10.79 17.14 -1.43
C LYS A 276 11.20 18.61 -1.25
N ARG A 277 12.32 18.96 -1.84
CA ARG A 277 12.80 20.35 -1.81
C ARG A 277 11.83 21.25 -2.54
N GLU A 278 11.60 22.44 -1.99
CA GLU A 278 10.83 23.46 -2.68
C GLU A 278 11.52 23.91 -3.95
N ALA A 279 10.76 24.27 -4.98
CA ALA A 279 11.32 24.92 -6.16
C ALA A 279 12.06 26.20 -5.70
N ARG A 280 13.30 26.37 -6.15
CA ARG A 280 13.99 27.66 -5.93
C ARG A 280 13.08 28.73 -6.48
N LYS A 281 12.59 29.66 -5.64
CA LYS A 281 11.98 30.89 -6.10
C LYS A 281 13.03 31.54 -7.01
N GLY A 282 12.80 31.49 -8.33
CA GLY A 282 13.69 32.08 -9.29
C GLY A 282 13.93 33.49 -8.85
N SER A 283 15.19 33.84 -8.56
CA SER A 283 15.62 35.24 -8.49
C SER A 283 15.20 35.81 -9.84
N LEU A 284 14.14 36.65 -9.85
CA LEU A 284 13.91 37.52 -10.98
C LEU A 284 15.21 38.32 -11.11
N MET A 285 16.10 37.92 -12.00
CA MET A 285 17.11 38.85 -12.49
C MET A 285 16.36 39.98 -13.16
N VAL A 286 16.11 41.00 -12.38
CA VAL A 286 15.78 42.33 -12.96
C VAL A 286 17.03 42.73 -13.74
N MET A 287 17.02 42.46 -15.06
CA MET A 287 18.00 43.05 -15.96
C MET A 287 17.78 44.59 -15.86
N PRO A 288 18.79 45.35 -15.47
CA PRO A 288 18.63 46.81 -15.46
C PRO A 288 18.62 47.31 -16.90
N GLY A 289 17.47 47.82 -17.32
CA GLY A 289 17.32 48.83 -18.31
C GLY A 289 17.53 48.50 -19.78
N LEU A 290 16.41 48.40 -20.50
CA LEU A 290 16.22 49.06 -21.79
C LEU A 290 14.71 49.26 -22.01
N ASN A 291 14.32 50.53 -21.89
CA ASN A 291 13.09 51.17 -22.36
C ASN A 291 11.84 50.32 -22.66
N GLY A 292 10.90 50.43 -21.75
CA GLY A 292 9.46 50.56 -21.99
C GLY A 292 8.81 49.64 -23.06
N LYS A 293 8.33 48.45 -22.60
CA LYS A 293 7.04 47.85 -22.96
C LYS A 293 6.94 46.51 -22.21
N VAL A 294 6.07 46.46 -21.22
CA VAL A 294 5.68 45.22 -20.54
C VAL A 294 4.75 44.48 -21.48
N ALA A 295 5.24 43.38 -22.08
CA ALA A 295 4.39 42.39 -22.73
C ALA A 295 4.08 41.31 -21.71
N LEU A 296 2.87 41.27 -21.19
CA LEU A 296 2.30 40.13 -20.48
C LEU A 296 2.04 39.02 -21.51
N THR A 297 2.94 38.04 -21.56
CA THR A 297 2.68 36.77 -22.31
C THR A 297 3.08 35.63 -21.43
N GLY A 298 2.10 34.90 -20.94
CA GLY A 298 2.33 33.71 -20.10
C GLY A 298 1.05 32.92 -19.84
N MET A 299 0.27 32.67 -20.89
CA MET A 299 -0.71 31.56 -20.86
C MET A 299 -0.07 30.35 -21.53
N ALA A 300 0.34 29.38 -20.73
CA ALA A 300 0.73 28.07 -21.24
C ALA A 300 -0.52 27.35 -21.76
N LYS A 301 -0.62 27.21 -23.08
CA LYS A 301 -1.59 26.35 -23.75
C LYS A 301 -1.20 24.89 -23.49
N VAL A 302 -2.11 24.16 -22.89
CA VAL A 302 -2.08 22.69 -22.88
C VAL A 302 -2.36 22.23 -24.30
N GLN A 303 -1.38 21.66 -24.99
CA GLN A 303 -1.58 20.96 -26.25
C GLN A 303 -2.04 19.53 -25.92
N LEU A 304 -3.32 19.27 -26.22
CA LEU A 304 -3.85 17.91 -26.38
C LEU A 304 -3.23 17.34 -27.66
N ALA A 305 -2.51 16.22 -27.53
CA ALA A 305 -2.03 15.46 -28.68
C ALA A 305 -3.23 14.80 -29.36
N ASP A 306 -3.48 15.23 -30.58
CA ASP A 306 -4.49 14.72 -31.48
C ASP A 306 -4.05 13.35 -32.00
N THR A 307 -4.79 12.29 -31.66
CA THR A 307 -4.54 10.94 -32.14
C THR A 307 -5.09 10.83 -33.56
N GLY A 308 -4.19 10.95 -34.54
CA GLY A 308 -4.44 10.82 -35.95
C GLY A 308 -5.12 9.48 -36.33
N SER A 309 -6.16 9.60 -37.09
CA SER A 309 -6.97 8.56 -37.70
C SER A 309 -6.15 7.52 -38.46
N VAL A 310 -6.29 6.24 -38.10
CA VAL A 310 -5.81 5.11 -38.90
C VAL A 310 -6.86 4.78 -39.98
N LYS A 311 -6.51 5.03 -41.21
CA LYS A 311 -7.26 4.64 -42.42
C LYS A 311 -7.37 3.12 -42.52
N ARG A 312 -8.60 2.61 -42.52
CA ARG A 312 -8.92 1.24 -42.92
C ARG A 312 -8.62 1.05 -44.39
N ARG A 313 -7.75 0.10 -44.72
CA ARG A 313 -7.65 -0.49 -46.08
C ARG A 313 -8.42 -1.82 -46.09
N ASN A 314 -9.52 -1.84 -46.83
CA ASN A 314 -10.23 -3.05 -47.25
C ASN A 314 -9.34 -3.85 -48.21
N GLY A 315 -9.21 -5.11 -47.94
CA GLY A 315 -8.60 -6.08 -48.84
C GLY A 315 -9.31 -7.43 -48.67
N THR A 316 -10.36 -7.62 -49.46
CA THR A 316 -11.06 -8.88 -49.71
C THR A 316 -10.11 -9.91 -50.30
N ARG A 317 -10.04 -11.13 -49.73
CA ARG A 317 -9.81 -12.38 -50.48
C ARG A 317 -10.48 -13.56 -49.78
N HIS A 318 -11.41 -14.16 -50.53
CA HIS A 318 -12.05 -15.46 -50.34
C HIS A 318 -11.02 -16.61 -50.37
N ARG A 319 -11.25 -17.63 -49.55
CA ARG A 319 -11.22 -19.08 -49.86
C ARG A 319 -11.61 -19.89 -48.62
N SER A 320 -12.77 -20.46 -48.67
CA SER A 320 -13.22 -21.87 -48.82
C SER A 320 -12.69 -22.84 -47.74
N VAL A 321 -13.63 -23.20 -46.86
CA VAL A 321 -14.17 -24.54 -46.54
C VAL A 321 -13.18 -25.71 -46.47
N ARG A 322 -13.07 -26.30 -45.30
CA ARG A 322 -13.29 -27.73 -45.09
C ARG A 322 -13.62 -28.01 -43.60
N ASP A 323 -14.72 -28.67 -43.48
CA ASP A 323 -15.33 -29.37 -42.37
C ASP A 323 -14.50 -30.66 -42.10
N ASP A 324 -14.31 -31.03 -40.83
CA ASP A 324 -14.22 -32.43 -40.42
C ASP A 324 -14.38 -32.57 -38.91
N SER A 325 -15.49 -33.08 -38.59
CA SER A 325 -16.02 -33.96 -37.51
C SER A 325 -15.06 -34.44 -36.41
N GLN A 326 -15.62 -34.36 -35.22
CA GLN A 326 -15.42 -35.14 -33.95
C GLN A 326 -15.31 -36.67 -34.16
N PRO A 327 -15.11 -37.55 -33.14
CA PRO A 327 -15.14 -37.36 -31.66
C PRO A 327 -14.16 -38.27 -30.88
N GLY A 328 -14.13 -38.07 -29.57
CA GLY A 328 -14.07 -39.22 -28.62
C GLY A 328 -12.83 -39.39 -27.73
N SER A 329 -13.03 -39.34 -26.49
CA SER A 329 -12.86 -40.30 -25.38
C SER A 329 -12.18 -39.75 -24.13
N GLU A 330 -12.98 -39.79 -23.10
CA GLU A 330 -12.70 -40.20 -21.69
C GLU A 330 -11.27 -40.65 -21.35
N PHE A 331 -10.73 -40.11 -20.24
CA PHE A 331 -10.10 -40.98 -19.24
C PHE A 331 -10.26 -40.38 -17.82
N ARG A 332 -10.71 -41.30 -16.94
CA ARG A 332 -10.94 -41.16 -15.49
C ARG A 332 -9.64 -41.41 -14.71
N LYS A 333 -9.58 -40.80 -13.55
CA LYS A 333 -9.04 -41.27 -12.25
C LYS A 333 -7.56 -41.65 -12.15
N SER A 334 -6.83 -40.92 -11.30
CA SER A 334 -6.45 -41.41 -9.94
C SER A 334 -5.96 -40.25 -9.12
#